data_2939c26ab402ff4d3491bb44b90b7ec6
#
_entry.id   2939c26ab402ff4d3491bb44b90b7ec6
#
_cell.length_a   1.000
_cell.length_b   1.000
_cell.length_c   1.000
_cell.angle_alpha   90.00
_cell.angle_beta   90.00
_cell.angle_gamma   90.00
#
_symmetry.space_group_name_H-M   'P 1'
#
loop_
_entity.id
_entity.type
_entity.pdbx_description
1 polymer ?
#
loop_
_entity_poly.entity_id
_entity_poly.type
_entity_poly.pdbx_seq_one_letter_code
_entity_poly.pdbx_strand_id
1 'polypeptide(L)'
;DPSQLLRPNAPILPKPPALVCTMMLPDILICFLLNPVGSPSVLAELLFMFHIVSVSGWLILCLCVLSWRGAMIEAEQGTEPHPSAHRKETARPAELQGPAPLQPVAFKRVERVEAVREAFRHAWKGYRTFAWGHDELKPVSKTYGEWFGLGLTLIDALDTMWILDLKEEFEEAKRWVETELSFSKNVDVNLFESTIRILGGLLSTYHLTGDTLFLDKAKDIGSRLMPAFNTPSKIPFSDVNIGKGTAHPPRWTADSTVAEVTSIQLEFRELSRLTQDPQYQKAVDEVTRRVHRLDGKHDGLVPMFININSGKFTHRGVFTLGARADSYYEYLLKQWLQGGKKEAALLEDYLQAVEGVKRNLLGQTSPSKLIFVGELSHGRLNPKMDHLVCFLPGTLALGAHNGLPADHMELAVQLMETCHQMYAQMETGLSPEIVLFNLKDPAGRDIDVKPADRHNLLRPETVESLFYMYRFTQDHKYQDWGWEIMQSFNKYTRVPSGGYTSIGNVRDPVNPGPKDKMESFFLGETLKYLFLLFSDDPELVSLDKFVFNTEAHPLPIWPSTS
;
A
#
# COMPACT_ATOMS: atom_id res chain seq x y z
N ASP A 1 24.96 -10.70 58.37
CA ASP A 1 24.43 -9.84 59.44
C ASP A 1 25.43 -8.76 59.84
N PRO A 2 25.05 -7.59 60.22
CA PRO A 2 24.09 -6.62 59.66
C PRO A 2 24.74 -5.22 59.49
N SER A 3 24.06 -4.31 58.86
CA SER A 3 23.77 -2.94 59.33
C SER A 3 23.35 -2.02 58.17
N GLN A 4 22.13 -1.69 58.20
CA GLN A 4 21.48 -0.39 58.09
C GLN A 4 22.38 0.81 57.84
N LEU A 5 22.04 1.59 56.80
CA LEU A 5 22.03 3.05 56.91
C LEU A 5 20.99 3.63 55.94
N LEU A 6 19.97 4.19 56.51
CA LEU A 6 18.93 5.04 55.97
C LEU A 6 19.52 6.30 55.32
N ARG A 7 19.04 6.72 54.17
CA ARG A 7 19.09 8.11 53.68
C ARG A 7 17.70 8.62 53.34
N PRO A 8 17.43 9.91 53.59
CA PRO A 8 16.07 10.42 53.68
C PRO A 8 15.47 10.80 52.35
N ASN A 9 14.13 10.77 52.32
CA ASN A 9 13.24 11.17 51.25
C ASN A 9 13.46 12.61 50.78
N ALA A 10 13.65 12.81 49.47
CA ALA A 10 13.46 14.08 48.82
C ALA A 10 12.01 14.15 48.29
N PRO A 11 11.34 15.29 48.37
CA PRO A 11 9.94 15.40 47.96
C PRO A 11 9.77 15.34 46.43
N ILE A 12 8.83 14.54 46.01
CA ILE A 12 8.39 14.44 44.60
C ILE A 12 7.57 15.71 44.29
N LEU A 13 8.11 16.56 43.43
CA LEU A 13 7.35 17.66 42.83
C LEU A 13 6.41 17.09 41.73
N PRO A 14 5.16 17.53 41.69
CA PRO A 14 4.20 17.07 40.68
C PRO A 14 4.60 17.63 39.31
N LYS A 15 4.51 16.78 38.24
CA LYS A 15 4.62 17.19 36.84
C LYS A 15 3.50 18.18 36.52
N PRO A 16 3.79 19.26 35.81
CA PRO A 16 2.75 20.17 35.34
C PRO A 16 1.88 19.48 34.25
N PRO A 17 0.59 19.81 34.17
CA PRO A 17 -0.29 19.28 33.14
C PRO A 17 0.13 19.79 31.77
N ALA A 18 0.01 18.93 30.75
CA ALA A 18 0.22 19.31 29.36
C ALA A 18 -0.81 20.37 28.96
N LEU A 19 -0.38 21.61 28.80
CA LEU A 19 -1.19 22.69 28.24
C LEU A 19 -1.25 22.49 26.72
N VAL A 20 -2.41 22.12 26.21
CA VAL A 20 -2.72 22.23 24.77
C VAL A 20 -2.93 23.72 24.50
N CYS A 21 -1.93 24.38 23.96
CA CYS A 21 -1.99 25.82 23.67
C CYS A 21 -2.53 26.01 22.25
N THR A 22 -3.81 26.37 22.17
CA THR A 22 -4.38 27.03 20.98
C THR A 22 -4.18 28.52 21.20
N MET A 23 -3.02 29.05 20.84
CA MET A 23 -2.74 30.50 21.00
C MET A 23 -3.13 31.26 19.74
N MET A 24 -3.95 32.32 19.93
CA MET A 24 -4.17 33.38 18.93
C MET A 24 -2.99 34.36 18.93
N LEU A 25 -2.70 34.95 17.75
CA LEU A 25 -1.53 35.84 17.51
C LEU A 25 -1.19 36.92 18.57
N PRO A 26 -2.12 37.47 19.37
CA PRO A 26 -1.80 38.46 20.41
C PRO A 26 -1.00 37.91 21.59
N ASP A 27 -1.12 36.62 21.92
CA ASP A 27 -0.51 36.06 23.14
C ASP A 27 0.98 35.77 23.00
N ILE A 28 1.48 35.67 21.78
CA ILE A 28 2.91 35.48 21.49
C ILE A 28 3.71 36.75 21.81
N LEU A 29 3.13 37.91 21.63
CA LEU A 29 3.78 39.20 21.90
C LEU A 29 4.00 39.45 23.40
N ILE A 30 3.11 38.96 24.24
CA ILE A 30 3.17 39.12 25.70
C ILE A 30 4.24 38.22 26.32
N CYS A 31 4.44 37.00 25.79
CA CYS A 31 5.48 36.09 26.26
C CYS A 31 6.90 36.60 25.97
N PHE A 32 7.13 37.34 24.89
CA PHE A 32 8.45 37.90 24.56
C PHE A 32 8.81 39.16 25.38
N LEU A 33 7.83 39.89 25.87
CA LEU A 33 8.04 41.09 26.71
C LEU A 33 8.40 40.76 28.18
N LEU A 34 8.18 39.50 28.59
CA LEU A 34 8.44 39.07 29.97
C LEU A 34 9.77 38.31 30.15
N ASN A 35 10.52 38.03 29.07
CA ASN A 35 11.82 37.37 29.16
C ASN A 35 12.80 37.89 28.08
N PRO A 36 13.59 38.93 28.34
CA PRO A 36 14.50 39.50 27.35
C PRO A 36 15.80 38.74 27.27
N VAL A 37 15.87 37.77 26.38
CA VAL A 37 17.16 37.14 25.95
C VAL A 37 17.20 37.13 24.42
N GLY A 38 17.71 38.21 23.84
CA GLY A 38 17.94 38.36 22.42
C GLY A 38 18.56 39.73 22.07
N SER A 39 19.50 39.77 21.13
CA SER A 39 20.17 40.98 20.71
C SER A 39 19.19 41.96 20.00
N PRO A 40 19.42 43.27 20.05
CA PRO A 40 18.54 44.30 19.43
C PRO A 40 18.31 44.13 17.91
N SER A 41 19.18 43.44 17.22
CA SER A 41 19.08 43.17 15.77
C SER A 41 17.95 42.19 15.41
N VAL A 42 17.69 41.17 16.24
CA VAL A 42 16.64 40.16 16.00
C VAL A 42 15.24 40.79 16.19
N LEU A 43 15.10 41.73 17.11
CA LEU A 43 13.84 42.42 17.35
C LEU A 43 13.48 43.35 16.17
N ALA A 44 14.47 43.99 15.56
CA ALA A 44 14.28 44.86 14.38
C ALA A 44 13.86 44.04 13.13
N GLU A 45 14.43 42.86 12.90
CA GLU A 45 14.04 42.01 11.80
C GLU A 45 12.63 41.42 11.98
N LEU A 46 12.26 41.02 13.19
CA LEU A 46 10.92 40.54 13.49
C LEU A 46 9.86 41.63 13.34
N LEU A 47 10.13 42.83 13.77
CA LEU A 47 9.22 43.98 13.58
C LEU A 47 9.08 44.37 12.10
N PHE A 48 10.15 44.24 11.30
CA PHE A 48 10.10 44.48 9.86
C PHE A 48 9.28 43.41 9.12
N MET A 49 9.44 42.13 9.49
CA MET A 49 8.63 41.03 8.96
C MET A 49 7.14 41.19 9.32
N PHE A 50 6.82 41.58 10.55
CA PHE A 50 5.44 41.87 10.97
C PHE A 50 4.79 43.01 10.19
N HIS A 51 5.58 44.03 9.85
CA HIS A 51 5.07 45.16 9.06
C HIS A 51 4.77 44.75 7.61
N ILE A 52 5.59 43.93 6.99
CA ILE A 52 5.37 43.41 5.63
C ILE A 52 4.14 42.48 5.59
N VAL A 53 3.95 41.59 6.56
CA VAL A 53 2.80 40.68 6.60
C VAL A 53 1.49 41.45 6.84
N SER A 54 1.50 42.49 7.67
CA SER A 54 0.35 43.36 7.92
C SER A 54 -0.06 44.17 6.68
N VAL A 55 0.90 44.77 5.96
CA VAL A 55 0.62 45.54 4.74
C VAL A 55 0.10 44.62 3.61
N SER A 56 0.67 43.41 3.47
CA SER A 56 0.22 42.44 2.47
C SER A 56 -1.19 41.90 2.77
N GLY A 57 -1.53 41.68 4.04
CA GLY A 57 -2.87 41.27 4.46
C GLY A 57 -3.94 42.32 4.15
N TRP A 58 -3.65 43.63 4.37
CA TRP A 58 -4.54 44.71 4.02
C TRP A 58 -4.72 44.89 2.51
N LEU A 59 -3.68 44.71 1.72
CA LEU A 59 -3.76 44.78 0.26
C LEU A 59 -4.65 43.65 -0.32
N ILE A 60 -4.54 42.44 0.20
CA ILE A 60 -5.39 41.31 -0.22
C ILE A 60 -6.86 41.57 0.17
N LEU A 61 -7.11 42.09 1.37
CA LEU A 61 -8.47 42.42 1.81
C LEU A 61 -9.10 43.53 0.94
N CYS A 62 -8.34 44.57 0.58
CA CYS A 62 -8.79 45.62 -0.32
C CYS A 62 -9.08 45.12 -1.74
N LEU A 63 -8.26 44.22 -2.28
CA LEU A 63 -8.49 43.61 -3.60
C LEU A 63 -9.74 42.71 -3.61
N CYS A 64 -9.97 41.95 -2.54
CA CYS A 64 -11.19 41.16 -2.39
C CYS A 64 -12.46 42.01 -2.31
N VAL A 65 -12.42 43.15 -1.59
CA VAL A 65 -13.56 44.07 -1.47
C VAL A 65 -13.84 44.79 -2.80
N LEU A 66 -12.81 45.14 -3.57
CA LEU A 66 -12.96 45.76 -4.90
C LEU A 66 -13.51 44.77 -5.93
N SER A 67 -13.07 43.51 -5.88
CA SER A 67 -13.61 42.42 -6.72
C SER A 67 -15.09 42.15 -6.40
N TRP A 68 -15.47 42.18 -5.13
CA TRP A 68 -16.87 41.96 -4.72
C TRP A 68 -17.80 43.11 -5.12
N ARG A 69 -17.32 44.35 -5.13
CA ARG A 69 -18.09 45.50 -5.64
C ARG A 69 -18.25 45.48 -7.16
N GLY A 70 -17.26 44.98 -7.91
CA GLY A 70 -17.37 44.80 -9.36
C GLY A 70 -18.46 43.81 -9.76
N ALA A 71 -18.57 42.69 -9.04
CA ALA A 71 -19.58 41.64 -9.29
C ALA A 71 -21.01 42.06 -8.93
N MET A 72 -21.20 43.04 -8.02
CA MET A 72 -22.53 43.56 -7.65
C MET A 72 -23.06 44.60 -8.62
N ILE A 73 -22.21 45.29 -9.38
CA ILE A 73 -22.63 46.34 -10.35
C ILE A 73 -23.09 45.71 -11.68
N GLU A 74 -22.65 44.52 -12.04
CA GLU A 74 -23.12 43.81 -13.24
C GLU A 74 -24.48 43.11 -13.07
N ALA A 75 -24.98 42.93 -11.84
CA ALA A 75 -26.26 42.28 -11.55
C ALA A 75 -27.51 43.18 -11.58
N GLU A 76 -27.36 44.49 -11.71
CA GLU A 76 -28.48 45.47 -11.66
C GLU A 76 -28.92 46.07 -13.02
N GLN A 77 -28.39 45.59 -14.15
CA GLN A 77 -28.84 46.05 -15.48
C GLN A 77 -29.37 44.90 -16.35
N GLY A 78 -30.57 44.44 -16.06
CA GLY A 78 -31.32 43.54 -16.90
C GLY A 78 -32.78 43.90 -16.96
N THR A 79 -33.16 44.61 -18.01
CA THR A 79 -34.49 45.16 -18.32
C THR A 79 -35.51 44.05 -18.66
N GLU A 80 -36.73 44.29 -18.19
CA GLU A 80 -37.94 43.52 -18.58
C GLU A 80 -38.25 43.65 -20.06
N PRO A 81 -38.96 42.66 -20.67
CA PRO A 81 -39.78 42.91 -21.83
C PRO A 81 -41.25 42.52 -21.63
N HIS A 82 -42.09 43.35 -22.14
CA HIS A 82 -43.53 43.23 -22.26
C HIS A 82 -43.97 42.17 -23.36
N PRO A 83 -45.23 41.69 -23.29
CA PRO A 83 -45.66 40.44 -23.93
C PRO A 83 -46.33 40.63 -25.31
N SER A 84 -46.20 39.67 -26.17
CA SER A 84 -47.12 39.49 -27.29
C SER A 84 -47.26 38.06 -27.84
N ALA A 85 -48.54 37.65 -27.85
CA ALA A 85 -49.22 36.83 -28.84
C ALA A 85 -48.90 35.32 -28.98
N HIS A 86 -49.96 34.57 -28.67
CA HIS A 86 -50.26 33.17 -28.95
C HIS A 86 -49.88 32.65 -30.34
N ARG A 87 -49.21 31.51 -30.35
CA ARG A 87 -49.43 30.50 -31.40
C ARG A 87 -49.41 29.10 -30.76
N LYS A 88 -50.52 28.42 -30.85
CA LYS A 88 -50.65 27.01 -30.50
C LYS A 88 -49.85 26.19 -31.48
N GLU A 89 -48.84 25.46 -31.01
CA GLU A 89 -48.19 24.40 -31.73
C GLU A 89 -48.44 23.08 -30.99
N THR A 90 -48.99 22.13 -31.71
CA THR A 90 -49.43 20.82 -31.24
C THR A 90 -48.21 20.02 -30.81
N ALA A 91 -48.22 19.55 -29.58
CA ALA A 91 -47.22 18.62 -29.02
C ALA A 91 -47.25 17.30 -29.80
N ARG A 92 -46.10 16.92 -30.37
CA ARG A 92 -45.82 15.53 -30.78
C ARG A 92 -45.62 14.69 -29.51
N PRO A 93 -46.06 13.42 -29.51
CA PRO A 93 -45.82 12.50 -28.41
C PRO A 93 -44.30 12.34 -28.22
N ALA A 94 -43.81 12.44 -26.98
CA ALA A 94 -42.45 12.08 -26.63
C ALA A 94 -42.21 10.61 -26.96
N GLU A 95 -41.31 10.31 -27.90
CA GLU A 95 -40.74 8.99 -28.08
C GLU A 95 -40.06 8.62 -26.76
N LEU A 96 -40.59 7.59 -26.12
CA LEU A 96 -39.89 6.87 -25.02
C LEU A 96 -38.57 6.37 -25.60
N GLN A 97 -37.47 7.05 -25.26
CA GLN A 97 -36.15 6.50 -25.47
C GLN A 97 -36.10 5.19 -24.68
N GLY A 98 -36.07 4.09 -25.39
CA GLY A 98 -35.80 2.78 -24.83
C GLY A 98 -34.43 2.81 -24.08
N PRO A 99 -34.19 1.89 -23.13
CA PRO A 99 -32.93 1.81 -22.44
C PRO A 99 -31.79 1.74 -23.46
N ALA A 100 -30.72 2.51 -23.23
CA ALA A 100 -29.54 2.53 -24.08
C ALA A 100 -29.10 1.08 -24.34
N PRO A 101 -28.72 0.70 -25.56
CA PRO A 101 -28.30 -0.66 -25.86
C PRO A 101 -27.12 -1.00 -24.96
N LEU A 102 -27.26 -2.09 -24.19
CA LEU A 102 -26.18 -2.65 -23.39
C LEU A 102 -24.98 -2.87 -24.31
N GLN A 103 -23.90 -2.15 -24.08
CA GLN A 103 -22.67 -2.33 -24.86
C GLN A 103 -22.24 -3.80 -24.74
N PRO A 104 -21.82 -4.46 -25.82
CA PRO A 104 -21.33 -5.83 -25.74
C PRO A 104 -20.20 -5.95 -24.71
N VAL A 105 -20.19 -7.02 -23.92
CA VAL A 105 -19.17 -7.30 -22.89
C VAL A 105 -17.75 -7.15 -23.45
N ALA A 106 -17.53 -7.59 -24.69
CA ALA A 106 -16.25 -7.45 -25.38
C ALA A 106 -15.79 -5.98 -25.57
N PHE A 107 -16.72 -5.05 -25.85
CA PHE A 107 -16.37 -3.64 -26.01
C PHE A 107 -15.97 -3.01 -24.67
N LYS A 108 -16.73 -3.27 -23.61
CA LYS A 108 -16.37 -2.81 -22.25
C LYS A 108 -14.99 -3.30 -21.80
N ARG A 109 -14.63 -4.54 -22.16
CA ARG A 109 -13.34 -5.13 -21.84
C ARG A 109 -12.18 -4.39 -22.49
N VAL A 110 -12.24 -4.19 -23.81
CA VAL A 110 -11.18 -3.48 -24.56
C VAL A 110 -11.01 -2.07 -24.01
N GLU A 111 -12.11 -1.38 -23.70
CA GLU A 111 -12.08 -0.05 -23.10
C GLU A 111 -11.35 -0.05 -21.74
N ARG A 112 -11.66 -1.00 -20.85
CA ARG A 112 -11.06 -1.08 -19.52
C ARG A 112 -9.56 -1.42 -19.56
N VAL A 113 -9.17 -2.35 -20.41
CA VAL A 113 -7.77 -2.73 -20.64
C VAL A 113 -6.96 -1.54 -21.16
N GLU A 114 -7.47 -0.82 -22.18
CA GLU A 114 -6.79 0.36 -22.72
C GLU A 114 -6.76 1.53 -21.73
N ALA A 115 -7.78 1.68 -20.90
CA ALA A 115 -7.77 2.69 -19.84
C ALA A 115 -6.66 2.45 -18.81
N VAL A 116 -6.34 1.18 -18.49
CA VAL A 116 -5.22 0.85 -17.61
C VAL A 116 -3.87 1.14 -18.28
N ARG A 117 -3.71 0.80 -19.58
CA ARG A 117 -2.51 1.18 -20.33
C ARG A 117 -2.31 2.69 -20.38
N GLU A 118 -3.37 3.45 -20.62
CA GLU A 118 -3.33 4.91 -20.63
C GLU A 118 -2.92 5.46 -19.27
N ALA A 119 -3.50 4.92 -18.17
CA ALA A 119 -3.14 5.30 -16.82
C ALA A 119 -1.66 5.01 -16.51
N PHE A 120 -1.17 3.85 -16.94
CA PHE A 120 0.24 3.51 -16.79
C PHE A 120 1.14 4.51 -17.55
N ARG A 121 0.84 4.78 -18.82
CA ARG A 121 1.60 5.76 -19.62
C ARG A 121 1.55 7.16 -19.02
N HIS A 122 0.41 7.56 -18.47
CA HIS A 122 0.29 8.84 -17.77
C HIS A 122 1.17 8.89 -16.50
N ALA A 123 1.15 7.83 -15.71
CA ALA A 123 1.99 7.70 -14.51
C ALA A 123 3.48 7.68 -14.89
N TRP A 124 3.84 6.87 -15.88
CA TRP A 124 5.21 6.74 -16.40
C TRP A 124 5.74 8.05 -16.99
N LYS A 125 4.90 8.81 -17.71
CA LYS A 125 5.27 10.15 -18.19
C LYS A 125 5.70 11.07 -17.06
N GLY A 126 4.96 11.06 -15.94
CA GLY A 126 5.33 11.85 -14.77
C GLY A 126 6.66 11.41 -14.18
N TYR A 127 6.82 10.09 -13.96
CA TYR A 127 8.06 9.51 -13.45
C TYR A 127 9.26 9.80 -14.36
N ARG A 128 9.10 9.54 -15.67
CA ARG A 128 10.14 9.81 -16.67
C ARG A 128 10.57 11.27 -16.70
N THR A 129 9.63 12.20 -16.56
CA THR A 129 9.90 13.63 -16.68
C THR A 129 10.54 14.23 -15.44
N PHE A 130 10.14 13.78 -14.24
CA PHE A 130 10.47 14.45 -12.98
C PHE A 130 11.28 13.60 -12.00
N ALA A 131 11.32 12.28 -12.18
CA ALA A 131 11.91 11.35 -11.21
C ALA A 131 12.73 10.22 -11.87
N TRP A 132 13.18 10.39 -13.12
CA TRP A 132 13.88 9.33 -13.86
C TRP A 132 15.11 8.81 -13.12
N GLY A 133 15.11 7.50 -12.85
CA GLY A 133 16.20 6.83 -12.14
C GLY A 133 16.22 7.04 -10.62
N HIS A 134 15.26 7.80 -10.07
CA HIS A 134 15.06 7.99 -8.65
C HIS A 134 13.99 7.03 -8.09
N ASP A 135 13.92 6.90 -6.77
CA ASP A 135 13.04 5.91 -6.15
C ASP A 135 11.56 6.26 -6.29
N GLU A 136 11.17 7.52 -6.11
CA GLU A 136 9.77 7.92 -6.01
C GLU A 136 9.46 9.20 -6.79
N LEU A 137 8.32 9.22 -7.45
CA LEU A 137 7.78 10.45 -8.07
C LEU A 137 7.01 11.26 -7.02
N LYS A 138 7.28 12.57 -6.98
CA LYS A 138 6.45 13.59 -6.33
C LYS A 138 5.73 14.39 -7.42
N PRO A 139 4.52 13.97 -7.84
CA PRO A 139 3.93 14.47 -9.08
C PRO A 139 3.39 15.90 -8.96
N VAL A 140 2.99 16.34 -7.78
CA VAL A 140 2.42 17.68 -7.56
C VAL A 140 3.53 18.74 -7.58
N SER A 141 4.61 18.52 -6.85
CA SER A 141 5.79 19.39 -6.83
C SER A 141 6.72 19.20 -8.03
N LYS A 142 6.47 18.16 -8.86
CA LYS A 142 7.26 17.84 -10.06
C LYS A 142 8.72 17.58 -9.72
N THR A 143 8.97 16.75 -8.72
CA THR A 143 10.29 16.36 -8.25
C THR A 143 10.28 14.89 -7.83
N TYR A 144 11.30 14.44 -7.14
CA TYR A 144 11.48 13.06 -6.72
C TYR A 144 11.72 12.93 -5.21
N GLY A 145 11.56 11.72 -4.71
CA GLY A 145 12.00 11.27 -3.40
C GLY A 145 13.02 10.15 -3.53
N GLU A 146 13.86 10.04 -2.51
CA GLU A 146 14.81 8.93 -2.38
C GLU A 146 14.57 8.17 -1.08
N TRP A 147 14.61 6.87 -1.17
CA TRP A 147 14.63 5.95 -0.05
C TRP A 147 15.94 5.17 -0.03
N PHE A 148 16.24 4.45 -1.10
CA PHE A 148 17.48 3.70 -1.30
C PHE A 148 18.42 4.34 -2.33
N GLY A 149 17.90 5.19 -3.20
CA GLY A 149 18.63 5.76 -4.33
C GLY A 149 18.98 4.73 -5.39
N LEU A 150 18.09 3.76 -5.64
CA LEU A 150 18.30 2.63 -6.56
C LEU A 150 17.34 2.61 -7.75
N GLY A 151 16.51 3.64 -7.92
CA GLY A 151 15.53 3.69 -8.99
C GLY A 151 14.34 2.74 -8.76
N LEU A 152 13.83 2.71 -7.54
CA LEU A 152 12.85 1.74 -7.08
C LEU A 152 11.61 1.65 -7.97
N THR A 153 10.98 2.77 -8.32
CA THR A 153 9.80 2.78 -9.19
C THR A 153 10.08 2.21 -10.58
N LEU A 154 11.25 2.48 -11.16
CA LEU A 154 11.62 1.95 -12.46
C LEU A 154 11.74 0.42 -12.44
N ILE A 155 12.40 -0.14 -11.43
CA ILE A 155 12.60 -1.58 -11.30
C ILE A 155 11.27 -2.27 -11.01
N ASP A 156 10.47 -1.71 -10.11
CA ASP A 156 9.16 -2.23 -9.72
C ASP A 156 8.16 -2.28 -10.89
N ALA A 157 8.35 -1.41 -11.88
CA ALA A 157 7.49 -1.30 -13.06
C ALA A 157 7.92 -2.17 -14.26
N LEU A 158 9.10 -2.79 -14.25
CA LEU A 158 9.67 -3.50 -15.42
C LEU A 158 8.75 -4.61 -15.94
N ASP A 159 8.35 -5.53 -15.09
CA ASP A 159 7.49 -6.64 -15.49
C ASP A 159 6.06 -6.18 -15.82
N THR A 160 5.59 -5.11 -15.20
CA THR A 160 4.29 -4.51 -15.55
C THR A 160 4.32 -3.97 -16.97
N MET A 161 5.37 -3.24 -17.37
CA MET A 161 5.51 -2.76 -18.76
C MET A 161 5.52 -3.90 -19.76
N TRP A 162 6.18 -5.01 -19.45
CA TRP A 162 6.19 -6.19 -20.29
C TRP A 162 4.81 -6.84 -20.41
N ILE A 163 4.11 -7.04 -19.28
CA ILE A 163 2.76 -7.62 -19.24
C ILE A 163 1.74 -6.74 -19.99
N LEU A 164 1.86 -5.43 -19.89
CA LEU A 164 0.98 -4.48 -20.56
C LEU A 164 1.31 -4.26 -22.06
N ASP A 165 2.33 -4.95 -22.59
CA ASP A 165 2.86 -4.77 -23.97
C ASP A 165 3.31 -3.33 -24.26
N LEU A 166 3.91 -2.67 -23.27
CA LEU A 166 4.48 -1.31 -23.35
C LEU A 166 5.96 -1.39 -23.72
N LYS A 167 6.25 -1.80 -24.97
CA LYS A 167 7.60 -2.15 -25.41
C LYS A 167 8.57 -0.97 -25.44
N GLU A 168 8.11 0.21 -25.80
CA GLU A 168 8.96 1.40 -25.89
C GLU A 168 9.41 1.84 -24.48
N GLU A 169 8.48 1.86 -23.55
CA GLU A 169 8.71 2.18 -22.14
C GLU A 169 9.63 1.14 -21.49
N PHE A 170 9.40 -0.14 -21.79
CA PHE A 170 10.24 -1.23 -21.30
C PHE A 170 11.69 -1.12 -21.82
N GLU A 171 11.90 -0.92 -23.11
CA GLU A 171 13.25 -0.79 -23.70
C GLU A 171 14.01 0.44 -23.18
N GLU A 172 13.30 1.53 -22.87
CA GLU A 172 13.90 2.71 -22.24
C GLU A 172 14.35 2.39 -20.81
N ALA A 173 13.50 1.74 -20.02
CA ALA A 173 13.82 1.31 -18.66
C ALA A 173 14.94 0.28 -18.61
N LYS A 174 14.94 -0.70 -19.53
CA LYS A 174 16.00 -1.70 -19.68
C LYS A 174 17.36 -1.05 -19.92
N ARG A 175 17.45 -0.05 -20.81
CA ARG A 175 18.70 0.68 -21.06
C ARG A 175 19.23 1.35 -19.80
N TRP A 176 18.35 1.92 -18.97
CA TRP A 176 18.76 2.49 -17.70
C TRP A 176 19.29 1.41 -16.75
N VAL A 177 18.64 0.24 -16.67
CA VAL A 177 19.13 -0.90 -15.88
C VAL A 177 20.51 -1.37 -16.34
N GLU A 178 20.75 -1.39 -17.65
CA GLU A 178 22.03 -1.78 -18.24
C GLU A 178 23.15 -0.78 -17.93
N THR A 179 22.90 0.52 -18.09
CA THR A 179 23.93 1.55 -18.09
C THR A 179 24.12 2.27 -16.75
N GLU A 180 23.03 2.41 -15.95
CA GLU A 180 23.02 3.27 -14.76
C GLU A 180 22.85 2.49 -13.44
N LEU A 181 22.10 1.38 -13.45
CA LEU A 181 21.81 0.64 -12.23
C LEU A 181 23.06 -0.01 -11.65
N SER A 182 23.43 0.42 -10.44
CA SER A 182 24.54 -0.15 -9.67
C SER A 182 24.16 -0.33 -8.21
N PHE A 183 24.43 -1.50 -7.66
CA PHE A 183 24.24 -1.80 -6.24
C PHE A 183 25.51 -1.61 -5.39
N SER A 184 26.61 -1.15 -5.98
CA SER A 184 27.86 -0.86 -5.25
C SER A 184 27.83 0.47 -4.49
N LYS A 185 26.65 0.86 -3.97
CA LYS A 185 26.43 2.13 -3.27
C LYS A 185 26.54 1.91 -1.76
N ASN A 186 27.17 2.86 -1.06
CA ASN A 186 27.21 2.89 0.40
C ASN A 186 25.87 3.42 0.96
N VAL A 187 24.86 2.58 0.95
CA VAL A 187 23.51 2.91 1.41
C VAL A 187 22.93 1.74 2.19
N ASP A 188 22.18 2.05 3.26
CA ASP A 188 21.38 1.09 3.98
C ASP A 188 20.06 0.87 3.26
N VAL A 189 19.73 -0.39 2.98
CA VAL A 189 18.46 -0.80 2.40
C VAL A 189 17.72 -1.73 3.38
N ASN A 190 16.40 -1.69 3.37
CA ASN A 190 15.62 -2.67 4.10
C ASN A 190 15.65 -4.01 3.35
N LEU A 191 15.93 -5.11 4.06
CA LEU A 191 16.03 -6.47 3.50
C LEU A 191 14.73 -6.88 2.80
N PHE A 192 13.60 -6.75 3.48
CA PHE A 192 12.30 -7.15 2.97
C PHE A 192 11.90 -6.35 1.73
N GLU A 193 11.91 -5.03 1.83
CA GLU A 193 11.50 -4.14 0.72
C GLU A 193 12.39 -4.31 -0.52
N SER A 194 13.71 -4.43 -0.32
CA SER A 194 14.64 -4.67 -1.44
C SER A 194 14.46 -6.05 -2.07
N THR A 195 14.10 -7.04 -1.27
CA THR A 195 13.84 -8.40 -1.76
C THR A 195 12.58 -8.46 -2.59
N ILE A 196 11.46 -7.95 -2.08
CA ILE A 196 10.17 -8.09 -2.78
C ILE A 196 10.10 -7.23 -4.03
N ARG A 197 10.64 -6.00 -3.99
CA ARG A 197 10.57 -5.02 -5.09
C ARG A 197 11.71 -5.19 -6.08
N ILE A 198 12.97 -5.16 -5.62
CA ILE A 198 14.15 -5.15 -6.51
C ILE A 198 14.49 -6.56 -6.96
N LEU A 199 14.78 -7.48 -6.04
CA LEU A 199 15.10 -8.86 -6.38
C LEU A 199 13.92 -9.54 -7.09
N GLY A 200 12.71 -9.40 -6.54
CA GLY A 200 11.48 -9.95 -7.13
C GLY A 200 11.21 -9.40 -8.52
N GLY A 201 11.29 -8.08 -8.72
CA GLY A 201 11.09 -7.42 -10.01
C GLY A 201 12.10 -7.86 -11.07
N LEU A 202 13.38 -7.98 -10.70
CA LEU A 202 14.43 -8.45 -11.62
C LEU A 202 14.26 -9.93 -11.99
N LEU A 203 13.95 -10.80 -11.03
CA LEU A 203 13.70 -12.22 -11.28
C LEU A 203 12.46 -12.43 -12.17
N SER A 204 11.37 -11.72 -11.88
CA SER A 204 10.15 -11.75 -12.68
C SER A 204 10.42 -11.32 -14.12
N THR A 205 11.12 -10.19 -14.30
CA THR A 205 11.46 -9.68 -15.62
C THR A 205 12.33 -10.65 -16.40
N TYR A 206 13.30 -11.30 -15.73
CA TYR A 206 14.09 -12.38 -16.35
C TYR A 206 13.20 -13.51 -16.83
N HIS A 207 12.27 -13.99 -16.02
CA HIS A 207 11.38 -15.11 -16.40
C HIS A 207 10.45 -14.77 -17.55
N LEU A 208 9.97 -13.53 -17.62
CA LEU A 208 9.07 -13.09 -18.70
C LEU A 208 9.80 -12.82 -20.01
N THR A 209 11.06 -12.34 -19.96
CA THR A 209 11.80 -11.91 -21.15
C THR A 209 12.87 -12.90 -21.61
N GLY A 210 13.41 -13.71 -20.71
CA GLY A 210 14.61 -14.53 -20.94
C GLY A 210 15.91 -13.74 -20.98
N ASP A 211 15.91 -12.44 -20.69
CA ASP A 211 17.08 -11.57 -20.78
C ASP A 211 17.97 -11.69 -19.54
N THR A 212 19.20 -12.20 -19.74
CA THR A 212 20.16 -12.47 -18.67
C THR A 212 20.65 -11.23 -17.94
N LEU A 213 20.51 -10.03 -18.52
CA LEU A 213 20.81 -8.77 -17.83
C LEU A 213 20.10 -8.71 -16.45
N PHE A 214 18.81 -9.05 -16.42
CA PHE A 214 18.01 -9.00 -15.19
C PHE A 214 18.43 -10.07 -14.18
N LEU A 215 18.82 -11.26 -14.64
CA LEU A 215 19.37 -12.29 -13.76
C LEU A 215 20.72 -11.88 -13.16
N ASP A 216 21.59 -11.26 -13.93
CA ASP A 216 22.90 -10.80 -13.43
C ASP A 216 22.73 -9.69 -12.38
N LYS A 217 21.81 -8.76 -12.59
CA LYS A 217 21.43 -7.75 -11.57
C LYS A 217 20.79 -8.39 -10.32
N ALA A 218 19.94 -9.41 -10.51
CA ALA A 218 19.35 -10.16 -9.40
C ALA A 218 20.41 -10.88 -8.54
N LYS A 219 21.41 -11.50 -9.16
CA LYS A 219 22.56 -12.11 -8.46
C LYS A 219 23.34 -11.08 -7.66
N ASP A 220 23.59 -9.91 -8.24
CA ASP A 220 24.33 -8.83 -7.57
C ASP A 220 23.60 -8.37 -6.30
N ILE A 221 22.34 -7.95 -6.40
CA ILE A 221 21.58 -7.51 -5.22
C ILE A 221 21.38 -8.64 -4.21
N GLY A 222 21.03 -9.86 -4.65
CA GLY A 222 20.83 -11.01 -3.76
C GLY A 222 22.07 -11.34 -2.93
N SER A 223 23.26 -11.31 -3.54
CA SER A 223 24.52 -11.54 -2.82
C SER A 223 24.81 -10.45 -1.78
N ARG A 224 24.49 -9.20 -2.09
CA ARG A 224 24.69 -8.05 -1.19
C ARG A 224 23.73 -8.03 0.01
N LEU A 225 22.59 -8.69 -0.08
CA LEU A 225 21.61 -8.83 1.01
C LEU A 225 21.98 -9.95 2.01
N MET A 226 22.83 -10.91 1.63
CA MET A 226 23.19 -12.06 2.48
C MET A 226 23.78 -11.72 3.87
N PRO A 227 24.51 -10.63 4.07
CA PRO A 227 24.98 -10.24 5.41
C PRO A 227 23.89 -10.11 6.46
N ALA A 228 22.63 -9.86 6.08
CA ALA A 228 21.49 -9.81 6.99
C ALA A 228 21.31 -11.09 7.81
N PHE A 229 21.66 -12.25 7.26
CA PHE A 229 21.49 -13.56 7.92
C PHE A 229 22.62 -13.94 8.89
N ASN A 230 23.63 -13.08 9.02
CA ASN A 230 24.74 -13.31 9.96
C ASN A 230 24.38 -12.92 11.40
N THR A 231 23.42 -13.62 11.97
CA THR A 231 22.92 -13.45 13.33
C THR A 231 23.05 -14.74 14.13
N PRO A 232 23.08 -14.68 15.48
CA PRO A 232 23.13 -15.90 16.30
C PRO A 232 21.94 -16.82 16.10
N SER A 233 20.75 -16.25 15.92
CA SER A 233 19.49 -17.00 15.75
C SER A 233 19.20 -17.41 14.33
N LYS A 234 19.91 -16.87 13.34
CA LYS A 234 19.59 -16.97 11.90
C LYS A 234 18.33 -16.21 11.49
N ILE A 235 17.64 -15.56 12.41
CA ILE A 235 16.63 -14.53 12.06
C ILE A 235 17.40 -13.32 11.54
N PRO A 236 17.10 -12.82 10.32
CA PRO A 236 17.91 -11.78 9.71
C PRO A 236 17.70 -10.40 10.37
N PHE A 237 18.71 -9.56 10.25
CA PHE A 237 18.57 -8.11 10.44
C PHE A 237 17.63 -7.51 9.41
N SER A 238 16.95 -6.43 9.76
CA SER A 238 16.07 -5.69 8.85
C SER A 238 16.81 -4.83 7.84
N ASP A 239 18.00 -4.33 8.17
CA ASP A 239 18.73 -3.34 7.37
C ASP A 239 20.12 -3.84 6.97
N VAL A 240 20.49 -3.59 5.71
CA VAL A 240 21.77 -4.01 5.13
C VAL A 240 22.40 -2.83 4.41
N ASN A 241 23.67 -2.54 4.71
CA ASN A 241 24.48 -1.65 3.88
C ASN A 241 25.08 -2.44 2.72
N ILE A 242 24.51 -2.26 1.53
CA ILE A 242 24.85 -3.06 0.34
C ILE A 242 26.23 -2.74 -0.24
N GLY A 243 26.80 -1.58 0.07
CA GLY A 243 28.16 -1.22 -0.35
C GLY A 243 29.24 -1.73 0.61
N LYS A 244 28.96 -1.73 1.92
CA LYS A 244 29.89 -2.17 2.96
C LYS A 244 29.78 -3.66 3.32
N GLY A 245 28.67 -4.29 2.99
CA GLY A 245 28.40 -5.67 3.38
C GLY A 245 28.17 -5.83 4.89
N THR A 246 27.57 -4.84 5.55
CA THR A 246 27.22 -4.86 6.97
C THR A 246 25.71 -4.84 7.14
N ALA A 247 25.21 -5.42 8.23
CA ALA A 247 23.79 -5.46 8.54
C ALA A 247 23.53 -5.10 10.00
N HIS A 248 22.35 -4.54 10.29
CA HIS A 248 21.95 -4.09 11.61
C HIS A 248 20.43 -4.08 11.78
N PRO A 249 19.91 -4.08 13.03
CA PRO A 249 18.49 -3.88 13.27
C PRO A 249 18.08 -2.43 12.99
N PRO A 250 16.77 -2.13 12.89
CA PRO A 250 16.30 -0.76 12.79
C PRO A 250 16.64 0.02 14.07
N ARG A 251 16.73 1.35 13.96
CA ARG A 251 17.18 2.20 15.09
C ARG A 251 16.24 2.20 16.28
N TRP A 252 14.97 1.86 16.08
CA TRP A 252 13.91 1.96 17.10
C TRP A 252 13.63 0.66 17.86
N THR A 253 14.17 -0.49 17.40
CA THR A 253 14.01 -1.80 18.05
C THR A 253 15.20 -2.72 17.73
N ALA A 254 15.44 -3.68 18.63
CA ALA A 254 16.40 -4.79 18.39
C ALA A 254 15.72 -6.02 17.76
N ASP A 255 14.42 -5.95 17.46
CA ASP A 255 13.66 -7.05 16.89
C ASP A 255 13.42 -6.82 15.39
N SER A 256 13.30 -7.90 14.63
CA SER A 256 12.76 -7.88 13.27
C SER A 256 11.25 -8.11 13.30
N THR A 257 10.53 -7.68 12.27
CA THR A 257 9.11 -8.02 12.13
C THR A 257 8.94 -9.41 11.52
N VAL A 258 7.90 -10.13 11.92
CA VAL A 258 7.67 -11.49 11.44
C VAL A 258 7.37 -11.51 9.94
N ALA A 259 6.54 -10.57 9.45
CA ALA A 259 6.27 -10.47 8.01
C ALA A 259 7.57 -10.26 7.21
N GLU A 260 8.44 -9.33 7.60
CA GLU A 260 9.67 -9.04 6.85
C GLU A 260 10.62 -10.22 6.76
N VAL A 261 10.77 -11.04 7.82
CA VAL A 261 11.70 -12.19 7.80
C VAL A 261 11.10 -13.46 7.18
N THR A 262 9.79 -13.50 7.01
CA THR A 262 9.07 -14.66 6.45
C THR A 262 8.45 -14.40 5.07
N SER A 263 8.72 -13.25 4.46
CA SER A 263 8.20 -12.87 3.14
C SER A 263 9.32 -12.51 2.16
N ILE A 264 10.44 -13.24 2.24
CA ILE A 264 11.62 -13.13 1.37
C ILE A 264 11.98 -14.48 0.74
N GLN A 265 11.23 -15.52 1.06
CA GLN A 265 11.55 -16.90 0.72
C GLN A 265 11.35 -17.21 -0.76
N LEU A 266 10.28 -16.73 -1.38
CA LEU A 266 10.00 -17.00 -2.79
C LEU A 266 11.16 -16.54 -3.68
N GLU A 267 11.66 -15.36 -3.44
CA GLU A 267 12.72 -14.70 -4.19
C GLU A 267 14.08 -15.38 -3.98
N PHE A 268 14.47 -15.59 -2.74
CA PHE A 268 15.76 -16.23 -2.42
C PHE A 268 15.82 -17.70 -2.82
N ARG A 269 14.70 -18.43 -2.71
CA ARG A 269 14.61 -19.84 -3.18
C ARG A 269 14.77 -19.88 -4.69
N GLU A 270 14.11 -18.99 -5.43
CA GLU A 270 14.22 -18.91 -6.89
C GLU A 270 15.62 -18.47 -7.33
N LEU A 271 16.25 -17.55 -6.63
CA LEU A 271 17.63 -17.15 -6.90
C LEU A 271 18.59 -18.33 -6.74
N SER A 272 18.45 -19.16 -5.69
CA SER A 272 19.23 -20.40 -5.54
C SER A 272 19.03 -21.37 -6.68
N ARG A 273 17.78 -21.55 -7.12
CA ARG A 273 17.46 -22.47 -8.23
C ARG A 273 18.13 -22.03 -9.53
N LEU A 274 18.08 -20.74 -9.85
CA LEU A 274 18.65 -20.18 -11.08
C LEU A 274 20.17 -20.15 -11.06
N THR A 275 20.78 -19.87 -9.90
CA THR A 275 22.24 -19.75 -9.79
C THR A 275 22.94 -21.06 -9.47
N GLN A 276 22.21 -22.10 -9.09
CA GLN A 276 22.72 -23.36 -8.54
C GLN A 276 23.53 -23.15 -7.24
N ASP A 277 23.38 -22.00 -6.59
CA ASP A 277 24.01 -21.72 -5.31
C ASP A 277 23.00 -21.90 -4.18
N PRO A 278 23.17 -22.92 -3.33
CA PRO A 278 22.21 -23.25 -2.30
C PRO A 278 22.21 -22.27 -1.11
N GLN A 279 23.15 -21.33 -1.04
CA GLN A 279 23.28 -20.46 0.13
C GLN A 279 22.04 -19.59 0.37
N TYR A 280 21.42 -19.10 -0.70
CA TYR A 280 20.25 -18.23 -0.62
C TYR A 280 19.05 -18.98 -0.03
N GLN A 281 18.70 -20.11 -0.62
CA GLN A 281 17.60 -20.95 -0.14
C GLN A 281 17.85 -21.47 1.29
N LYS A 282 19.06 -21.94 1.60
CA LYS A 282 19.39 -22.40 2.96
C LYS A 282 19.16 -21.35 4.04
N ALA A 283 19.49 -20.08 3.75
CA ALA A 283 19.32 -18.99 4.70
C ALA A 283 17.83 -18.76 5.02
N VAL A 284 16.98 -18.70 4.00
CA VAL A 284 15.54 -18.41 4.20
C VAL A 284 14.75 -19.63 4.69
N ASP A 285 15.13 -20.85 4.28
CA ASP A 285 14.53 -22.09 4.78
C ASP A 285 14.82 -22.29 6.28
N GLU A 286 15.98 -21.83 6.77
CA GLU A 286 16.29 -21.86 8.20
C GLU A 286 15.33 -20.95 8.99
N VAL A 287 15.03 -19.77 8.47
CA VAL A 287 14.04 -18.86 9.08
C VAL A 287 12.67 -19.53 9.12
N THR A 288 12.21 -20.10 8.02
CA THR A 288 10.92 -20.79 7.90
C THR A 288 10.83 -21.97 8.89
N ARG A 289 11.85 -22.84 8.93
CA ARG A 289 11.90 -23.96 9.88
C ARG A 289 11.89 -23.51 11.34
N ARG A 290 12.57 -22.40 11.63
CA ARG A 290 12.60 -21.85 12.98
C ARG A 290 11.23 -21.34 13.40
N VAL A 291 10.60 -20.50 12.57
CA VAL A 291 9.27 -19.95 12.86
C VAL A 291 8.22 -21.06 12.97
N HIS A 292 8.29 -22.08 12.14
CA HIS A 292 7.41 -23.26 12.24
C HIS A 292 7.43 -23.90 13.63
N ARG A 293 8.61 -24.03 14.24
CA ARG A 293 8.82 -24.70 15.54
C ARG A 293 8.65 -23.81 16.77
N LEU A 294 8.44 -22.49 16.57
CA LEU A 294 8.38 -21.57 17.71
C LEU A 294 7.09 -21.72 18.50
N ASP A 295 7.27 -21.75 19.84
CA ASP A 295 6.19 -21.55 20.78
C ASP A 295 5.73 -20.08 20.79
N GLY A 296 4.45 -19.85 21.12
CA GLY A 296 3.87 -18.51 21.27
C GLY A 296 2.96 -18.10 20.13
N LYS A 297 2.70 -19.01 19.18
CA LYS A 297 1.57 -18.88 18.24
C LYS A 297 0.25 -19.06 19.02
N HIS A 298 -0.80 -18.42 18.54
CA HIS A 298 -2.16 -18.56 19.06
C HIS A 298 -3.06 -19.15 17.98
N ASP A 299 -3.36 -20.44 18.07
CA ASP A 299 -4.07 -21.18 17.01
C ASP A 299 -3.47 -20.96 15.61
N GLY A 300 -2.15 -21.01 15.48
CA GLY A 300 -1.43 -20.75 14.22
C GLY A 300 -1.19 -19.27 13.89
N LEU A 301 -1.79 -18.34 14.63
CA LEU A 301 -1.53 -16.91 14.49
C LEU A 301 -0.19 -16.54 15.13
N VAL A 302 0.60 -15.67 14.48
CA VAL A 302 1.93 -15.28 14.95
C VAL A 302 1.93 -13.86 15.53
N PRO A 303 2.76 -13.59 16.57
CA PRO A 303 3.07 -12.23 17.00
C PRO A 303 3.78 -11.44 15.90
N MET A 304 3.75 -10.10 16.00
CA MET A 304 4.31 -9.22 14.98
C MET A 304 5.85 -9.14 14.98
N PHE A 305 6.53 -9.50 16.06
CA PHE A 305 7.96 -9.30 16.24
C PHE A 305 8.70 -10.56 16.68
N ILE A 306 9.95 -10.67 16.24
CA ILE A 306 10.86 -11.75 16.57
C ILE A 306 12.25 -11.19 16.88
N ASN A 307 12.84 -11.65 17.99
CA ASN A 307 14.13 -11.15 18.43
C ASN A 307 15.29 -11.82 17.66
N ILE A 308 16.18 -11.01 17.11
CA ILE A 308 17.31 -11.47 16.27
C ILE A 308 18.41 -12.24 17.03
N ASN A 309 18.50 -12.09 18.35
CA ASN A 309 19.50 -12.82 19.15
C ASN A 309 18.96 -14.16 19.62
N SER A 310 17.77 -14.17 20.24
CA SER A 310 17.16 -15.39 20.79
C SER A 310 16.39 -16.20 19.74
N GLY A 311 15.93 -15.56 18.66
CA GLY A 311 15.05 -16.15 17.67
C GLY A 311 13.67 -16.52 18.22
N LYS A 312 13.18 -15.81 19.24
CA LYS A 312 11.88 -16.02 19.87
C LYS A 312 10.95 -14.85 19.58
N PHE A 313 9.65 -15.13 19.52
CA PHE A 313 8.65 -14.09 19.42
C PHE A 313 8.68 -13.13 20.61
N THR A 314 8.51 -11.85 20.33
CA THR A 314 8.37 -10.77 21.32
C THR A 314 7.01 -10.09 21.16
N HIS A 315 6.65 -9.18 22.09
CA HIS A 315 5.37 -8.46 22.07
C HIS A 315 4.15 -9.38 21.94
N ARG A 316 4.14 -10.47 22.71
CA ARG A 316 3.07 -11.47 22.70
C ARG A 316 1.76 -10.87 23.21
N GLY A 317 0.64 -11.30 22.63
CA GLY A 317 -0.71 -10.91 23.07
C GLY A 317 -1.46 -10.02 22.09
N VAL A 318 -0.82 -9.61 20.98
CA VAL A 318 -1.47 -8.94 19.86
C VAL A 318 -1.25 -9.76 18.59
N PHE A 319 -2.36 -10.10 17.91
CA PHE A 319 -2.37 -10.87 16.67
C PHE A 319 -3.20 -10.12 15.64
N THR A 320 -2.63 -9.91 14.47
CA THR A 320 -3.22 -9.17 13.35
C THR A 320 -2.86 -9.84 12.02
N LEU A 321 -3.69 -9.63 11.00
CA LEU A 321 -3.33 -9.91 9.60
C LEU A 321 -2.94 -8.62 8.85
N GLY A 322 -2.82 -7.50 9.54
CA GLY A 322 -2.30 -6.25 9.02
C GLY A 322 -0.78 -6.15 9.11
N ALA A 323 -0.28 -4.93 9.08
CA ALA A 323 1.15 -4.62 9.06
C ALA A 323 1.98 -5.43 10.06
N ARG A 324 3.13 -5.90 9.64
CA ARG A 324 4.15 -6.69 10.37
C ARG A 324 3.87 -8.18 10.55
N ALA A 325 2.66 -8.66 10.16
CA ALA A 325 2.32 -10.09 10.20
C ALA A 325 1.66 -10.60 8.91
N ASP A 326 1.07 -9.73 8.10
CA ASP A 326 0.27 -9.96 6.89
C ASP A 326 0.85 -11.00 5.93
N SER A 327 1.94 -10.71 5.29
CA SER A 327 2.56 -11.57 4.26
C SER A 327 3.21 -12.86 4.79
N TYR A 328 3.34 -13.03 6.13
CA TYR A 328 3.66 -14.34 6.70
C TYR A 328 2.64 -15.39 6.26
N TYR A 329 1.35 -15.09 6.39
CA TYR A 329 0.27 -16.00 6.05
C TYR A 329 0.17 -16.24 4.54
N GLU A 330 0.39 -15.21 3.76
CA GLU A 330 0.46 -15.25 2.31
C GLU A 330 1.59 -16.19 1.83
N TYR A 331 2.80 -16.02 2.36
CA TYR A 331 3.97 -16.80 1.94
C TYR A 331 3.96 -18.25 2.41
N LEU A 332 3.21 -18.61 3.43
CA LEU A 332 2.97 -20.01 3.76
C LEU A 332 2.34 -20.77 2.59
N LEU A 333 1.28 -20.20 2.01
CA LEU A 333 0.62 -20.78 0.84
C LEU A 333 1.49 -20.69 -0.42
N LYS A 334 2.06 -19.53 -0.68
CA LYS A 334 2.79 -19.27 -1.94
C LYS A 334 4.10 -20.06 -2.04
N GLN A 335 4.82 -20.25 -0.93
CA GLN A 335 5.98 -21.17 -0.92
C GLN A 335 5.58 -22.62 -1.19
N TRP A 336 4.48 -23.07 -0.59
CA TRP A 336 3.95 -24.41 -0.83
C TRP A 336 3.60 -24.61 -2.31
N LEU A 337 2.98 -23.62 -2.96
CA LEU A 337 2.69 -23.66 -4.39
C LEU A 337 3.98 -23.65 -5.22
N GLN A 338 4.90 -22.73 -4.95
CA GLN A 338 6.19 -22.62 -5.65
C GLN A 338 6.95 -23.95 -5.62
N GLY A 339 6.98 -24.63 -4.47
CA GLY A 339 7.66 -25.91 -4.27
C GLY A 339 6.92 -27.13 -4.84
N GLY A 340 5.84 -26.94 -5.58
CA GLY A 340 5.05 -28.02 -6.17
C GLY A 340 4.23 -28.81 -5.15
N LYS A 341 3.78 -28.17 -4.10
CA LYS A 341 2.87 -28.68 -3.06
C LYS A 341 3.46 -29.82 -2.20
N LYS A 342 4.79 -29.85 -2.02
CA LYS A 342 5.50 -30.97 -1.34
C LYS A 342 5.78 -30.71 0.15
N GLU A 343 5.83 -29.45 0.57
CA GLU A 343 6.31 -29.04 1.89
C GLU A 343 5.16 -29.02 2.92
N ALA A 344 4.95 -30.17 3.58
CA ALA A 344 3.81 -30.37 4.51
C ALA A 344 3.77 -29.35 5.65
N ALA A 345 4.91 -28.91 6.18
CA ALA A 345 4.97 -27.94 7.28
C ALA A 345 4.40 -26.56 6.90
N LEU A 346 4.61 -26.13 5.65
CA LEU A 346 4.04 -24.87 5.14
C LEU A 346 2.50 -24.96 5.06
N LEU A 347 1.99 -26.07 4.53
CA LEU A 347 0.56 -26.32 4.44
C LEU A 347 -0.08 -26.43 5.83
N GLU A 348 0.56 -27.11 6.76
CA GLU A 348 0.09 -27.27 8.13
C GLU A 348 -0.03 -25.89 8.82
N ASP A 349 1.02 -25.07 8.77
CA ASP A 349 1.01 -23.73 9.36
C ASP A 349 -0.06 -22.84 8.70
N TYR A 350 -0.25 -22.91 7.38
CA TYR A 350 -1.28 -22.17 6.67
C TYR A 350 -2.70 -22.56 7.13
N LEU A 351 -3.00 -23.86 7.14
CA LEU A 351 -4.32 -24.35 7.54
C LEU A 351 -4.63 -24.04 9.01
N GLN A 352 -3.65 -24.19 9.89
CA GLN A 352 -3.81 -23.80 11.31
C GLN A 352 -4.07 -22.29 11.45
N ALA A 353 -3.35 -21.46 10.69
CA ALA A 353 -3.54 -20.01 10.73
C ALA A 353 -4.93 -19.60 10.24
N VAL A 354 -5.44 -20.18 9.15
CA VAL A 354 -6.79 -19.90 8.66
C VAL A 354 -7.85 -20.27 9.68
N GLU A 355 -7.70 -21.43 10.36
CA GLU A 355 -8.58 -21.81 11.47
C GLU A 355 -8.46 -20.84 12.66
N GLY A 356 -7.25 -20.34 12.94
CA GLY A 356 -7.02 -19.32 13.96
C GLY A 356 -7.71 -18.00 13.63
N VAL A 357 -7.68 -17.58 12.36
CA VAL A 357 -8.45 -16.41 11.88
C VAL A 357 -9.95 -16.61 12.12
N LYS A 358 -10.51 -17.75 11.71
CA LYS A 358 -11.93 -18.06 11.87
C LYS A 358 -12.36 -18.02 13.32
N ARG A 359 -11.56 -18.56 14.24
CA ARG A 359 -11.89 -18.66 15.67
C ARG A 359 -11.72 -17.35 16.43
N ASN A 360 -10.70 -16.56 16.10
CA ASN A 360 -10.23 -15.49 16.97
C ASN A 360 -10.37 -14.08 16.36
N LEU A 361 -10.39 -13.93 15.04
CA LEU A 361 -10.30 -12.64 14.39
C LEU A 361 -11.55 -12.24 13.60
N LEU A 362 -12.47 -13.17 13.28
CA LEU A 362 -13.68 -12.83 12.56
C LEU A 362 -14.68 -12.09 13.44
N GLY A 363 -15.20 -11.00 12.91
CA GLY A 363 -16.31 -10.25 13.47
C GLY A 363 -17.38 -10.02 12.40
N GLN A 364 -18.55 -9.53 12.85
CA GLN A 364 -19.67 -9.19 11.97
C GLN A 364 -20.23 -7.83 12.36
N THR A 365 -20.43 -6.95 11.38
CA THR A 365 -21.02 -5.64 11.63
C THR A 365 -22.50 -5.73 12.04
N SER A 366 -22.97 -4.73 12.80
CA SER A 366 -24.36 -4.69 13.24
C SER A 366 -25.34 -4.31 12.14
N PRO A 367 -25.07 -3.31 11.25
CA PRO A 367 -26.00 -2.90 10.20
C PRO A 367 -26.20 -3.97 9.12
N SER A 368 -25.21 -4.16 8.26
CA SER A 368 -25.33 -4.99 7.04
C SER A 368 -24.79 -6.40 7.19
N LYS A 369 -24.33 -6.78 8.39
CA LYS A 369 -23.77 -8.11 8.67
C LYS A 369 -22.51 -8.44 7.87
N LEU A 370 -21.70 -7.44 7.52
CA LEU A 370 -20.42 -7.64 6.87
C LEU A 370 -19.48 -8.45 7.75
N ILE A 371 -18.85 -9.47 7.18
CA ILE A 371 -17.81 -10.27 7.86
C ILE A 371 -16.47 -9.58 7.68
N PHE A 372 -15.73 -9.36 8.76
CA PHE A 372 -14.42 -8.72 8.71
C PHE A 372 -13.40 -9.48 9.57
N VAL A 373 -12.12 -9.22 9.31
CA VAL A 373 -11.00 -9.71 10.12
C VAL A 373 -10.50 -8.57 11.00
N GLY A 374 -10.74 -8.67 12.30
CA GLY A 374 -10.23 -7.71 13.28
C GLY A 374 -8.84 -8.10 13.81
N GLU A 375 -8.44 -7.44 14.89
CA GLU A 375 -7.20 -7.74 15.62
C GLU A 375 -7.54 -8.33 16.99
N LEU A 376 -6.78 -9.33 17.42
CA LEU A 376 -6.87 -9.85 18.78
C LEU A 376 -5.85 -9.12 19.65
N SER A 377 -6.31 -8.41 20.67
CA SER A 377 -5.44 -7.73 21.63
C SER A 377 -5.75 -8.22 23.04
N HIS A 378 -4.79 -8.93 23.65
CA HIS A 378 -4.91 -9.50 24.99
C HIS A 378 -6.24 -10.27 25.22
N GLY A 379 -6.59 -11.12 24.25
CA GLY A 379 -7.80 -11.95 24.28
C GLY A 379 -9.10 -11.21 23.98
N ARG A 380 -9.05 -9.97 23.48
CA ARG A 380 -10.23 -9.18 23.08
C ARG A 380 -10.15 -8.83 21.59
N LEU A 381 -11.23 -9.08 20.87
CA LEU A 381 -11.36 -8.65 19.47
C LEU A 381 -11.50 -7.12 19.40
N ASN A 382 -10.57 -6.50 18.69
CA ASN A 382 -10.64 -5.10 18.29
C ASN A 382 -11.17 -5.04 16.85
N PRO A 383 -12.31 -4.36 16.59
CA PRO A 383 -12.94 -4.31 15.26
C PRO A 383 -12.23 -3.31 14.32
N LYS A 384 -10.91 -3.38 14.27
CA LYS A 384 -10.04 -2.58 13.42
C LYS A 384 -9.48 -3.46 12.32
N MET A 385 -9.46 -2.98 11.07
CA MET A 385 -8.87 -3.66 9.94
C MET A 385 -8.06 -2.69 9.09
N ASP A 386 -6.82 -3.05 8.81
CA ASP A 386 -5.97 -2.33 7.85
C ASP A 386 -6.40 -2.71 6.42
N HIS A 387 -6.25 -1.78 5.46
CA HIS A 387 -6.45 -2.09 4.03
C HIS A 387 -5.58 -3.27 3.58
N LEU A 388 -4.37 -3.39 4.13
CA LEU A 388 -3.44 -4.49 3.87
C LEU A 388 -4.11 -5.87 3.98
N VAL A 389 -5.03 -6.06 4.94
CA VAL A 389 -5.73 -7.34 5.15
C VAL A 389 -6.55 -7.78 3.92
N CYS A 390 -6.84 -6.88 3.00
CA CYS A 390 -7.58 -7.17 1.76
C CYS A 390 -6.79 -8.04 0.75
N PHE A 391 -5.54 -8.41 1.04
CA PHE A 391 -4.85 -9.50 0.33
C PHE A 391 -5.48 -10.87 0.62
N LEU A 392 -6.09 -11.04 1.79
CA LEU A 392 -6.55 -12.34 2.31
C LEU A 392 -7.63 -13.00 1.46
N PRO A 393 -8.68 -12.30 0.94
CA PRO A 393 -9.65 -12.93 0.04
C PRO A 393 -8.99 -13.62 -1.15
N GLY A 394 -8.03 -12.95 -1.79
CA GLY A 394 -7.26 -13.52 -2.92
C GLY A 394 -6.43 -14.74 -2.52
N THR A 395 -5.76 -14.69 -1.39
CA THR A 395 -4.96 -15.80 -0.85
C THR A 395 -5.85 -17.01 -0.51
N LEU A 396 -6.99 -16.80 0.14
CA LEU A 396 -7.95 -17.87 0.43
C LEU A 396 -8.51 -18.50 -0.84
N ALA A 397 -8.88 -17.69 -1.83
CA ALA A 397 -9.36 -18.17 -3.12
C ALA A 397 -8.28 -18.97 -3.87
N LEU A 398 -7.02 -18.50 -3.85
CA LEU A 398 -5.88 -19.21 -4.45
C LEU A 398 -5.68 -20.58 -3.78
N GLY A 399 -5.77 -20.66 -2.46
CA GLY A 399 -5.69 -21.92 -1.71
C GLY A 399 -6.82 -22.88 -2.09
N ALA A 400 -8.06 -22.43 -2.07
CA ALA A 400 -9.25 -23.21 -2.42
C ALA A 400 -9.16 -23.77 -3.86
N HIS A 401 -8.74 -22.93 -4.82
CA HIS A 401 -8.51 -23.35 -6.21
C HIS A 401 -7.45 -24.46 -6.31
N ASN A 402 -6.47 -24.44 -5.43
CA ASN A 402 -5.39 -25.43 -5.38
C ASN A 402 -5.69 -26.68 -4.54
N GLY A 403 -6.96 -26.91 -4.19
CA GLY A 403 -7.45 -28.11 -3.53
C GLY A 403 -7.53 -28.03 -2.00
N LEU A 404 -7.38 -26.85 -1.41
CA LEU A 404 -7.60 -26.63 0.01
C LEU A 404 -9.11 -26.52 0.35
N PRO A 405 -9.52 -26.53 1.62
CA PRO A 405 -10.93 -26.59 2.01
C PRO A 405 -11.82 -25.59 1.29
N ALA A 406 -12.99 -26.04 0.82
CA ALA A 406 -13.92 -25.21 0.02
C ALA A 406 -14.49 -24.01 0.78
N ASP A 407 -14.63 -24.11 2.10
CA ASP A 407 -15.07 -23.01 2.97
C ASP A 407 -14.10 -21.82 3.01
N HIS A 408 -12.83 -22.01 2.57
CA HIS A 408 -11.91 -20.90 2.32
C HIS A 408 -12.42 -19.99 1.21
N MET A 409 -13.02 -20.54 0.14
CA MET A 409 -13.64 -19.74 -0.92
C MET A 409 -14.89 -19.00 -0.41
N GLU A 410 -15.71 -19.63 0.45
CA GLU A 410 -16.88 -18.98 1.03
C GLU A 410 -16.47 -17.79 1.90
N LEU A 411 -15.43 -17.94 2.71
CA LEU A 411 -14.86 -16.85 3.50
C LEU A 411 -14.24 -15.76 2.60
N ALA A 412 -13.56 -16.14 1.52
CA ALA A 412 -13.00 -15.20 0.55
C ALA A 412 -14.08 -14.31 -0.07
N VAL A 413 -15.22 -14.87 -0.47
CA VAL A 413 -16.37 -14.12 -1.00
C VAL A 413 -16.90 -13.09 0.01
N GLN A 414 -17.05 -13.50 1.27
CA GLN A 414 -17.54 -12.61 2.33
C GLN A 414 -16.57 -11.47 2.65
N LEU A 415 -15.27 -11.76 2.74
CA LEU A 415 -14.25 -10.76 3.01
C LEU A 415 -14.03 -9.83 1.80
N MET A 416 -14.18 -10.34 0.57
CA MET A 416 -14.08 -9.52 -0.64
C MET A 416 -15.19 -8.46 -0.69
N GLU A 417 -16.41 -8.81 -0.28
CA GLU A 417 -17.51 -7.85 -0.12
C GLU A 417 -17.12 -6.75 0.86
N THR A 418 -16.56 -7.11 2.01
CA THR A 418 -16.12 -6.15 3.03
C THR A 418 -15.04 -5.22 2.50
N CYS A 419 -14.04 -5.74 1.79
CA CYS A 419 -13.00 -4.93 1.15
C CYS A 419 -13.58 -3.98 0.09
N HIS A 420 -14.56 -4.41 -0.69
CA HIS A 420 -15.28 -3.52 -1.61
C HIS A 420 -16.02 -2.41 -0.85
N GLN A 421 -16.68 -2.74 0.27
CA GLN A 421 -17.39 -1.74 1.08
C GLN A 421 -16.45 -0.70 1.71
N MET A 422 -15.18 -1.02 1.94
CA MET A 422 -14.18 -0.03 2.38
C MET A 422 -13.93 1.06 1.33
N TYR A 423 -14.17 0.77 0.05
CA TYR A 423 -14.18 1.75 -1.05
C TYR A 423 -15.55 2.39 -1.22
N ALA A 424 -16.59 1.59 -1.38
CA ALA A 424 -17.93 2.03 -1.77
C ALA A 424 -18.60 2.95 -0.74
N GLN A 425 -18.30 2.79 0.56
CA GLN A 425 -18.84 3.64 1.62
C GLN A 425 -18.09 4.97 1.80
N MET A 426 -17.03 5.22 1.05
CA MET A 426 -16.30 6.49 1.08
C MET A 426 -16.79 7.43 -0.02
N GLU A 427 -16.82 8.72 0.27
CA GLU A 427 -17.31 9.78 -0.63
C GLU A 427 -16.46 9.92 -1.91
N THR A 428 -15.18 9.53 -1.87
CA THR A 428 -14.31 9.47 -3.05
C THR A 428 -14.39 8.12 -3.79
N GLY A 429 -15.00 7.11 -3.20
CA GLY A 429 -14.92 5.74 -3.71
C GLY A 429 -13.52 5.12 -3.59
N LEU A 430 -12.66 5.64 -2.71
CA LEU A 430 -11.34 5.11 -2.39
C LEU A 430 -11.26 4.71 -0.92
N SER A 431 -10.60 3.59 -0.63
CA SER A 431 -10.46 3.08 0.73
C SER A 431 -9.47 3.91 1.56
N PRO A 432 -9.76 4.16 2.85
CA PRO A 432 -8.76 4.62 3.80
C PRO A 432 -7.77 3.50 4.15
N GLU A 433 -6.68 3.86 4.85
CA GLU A 433 -5.68 2.89 5.32
C GLU A 433 -6.20 1.97 6.43
N ILE A 434 -7.02 2.51 7.33
CA ILE A 434 -7.54 1.75 8.47
C ILE A 434 -9.02 2.10 8.67
N VAL A 435 -9.83 1.07 8.90
CA VAL A 435 -11.26 1.19 9.22
C VAL A 435 -11.58 0.61 10.59
N LEU A 436 -12.66 1.11 11.18
CA LEU A 436 -13.29 0.56 12.37
C LEU A 436 -14.69 0.07 12.00
N PHE A 437 -15.02 -1.14 12.46
CA PHE A 437 -16.34 -1.75 12.19
C PHE A 437 -17.30 -1.52 13.33
N ASN A 438 -18.55 -1.23 12.96
CA ASN A 438 -19.64 -0.99 13.88
C ASN A 438 -20.28 -2.31 14.34
N LEU A 439 -20.08 -2.66 15.60
CA LEU A 439 -20.60 -3.89 16.20
C LEU A 439 -21.93 -3.72 16.95
N LYS A 440 -22.42 -2.49 17.17
CA LYS A 440 -23.45 -2.21 18.17
C LYS A 440 -24.68 -1.51 17.62
N ASP A 441 -24.51 -0.54 16.75
CA ASP A 441 -25.59 0.31 16.25
C ASP A 441 -26.15 -0.19 14.92
N PRO A 442 -27.33 -0.82 14.88
CA PRO A 442 -27.91 -1.33 13.63
C PRO A 442 -28.41 -0.23 12.69
N ALA A 443 -28.57 0.99 13.19
CA ALA A 443 -29.00 2.15 12.39
C ALA A 443 -27.82 3.00 11.87
N GLY A 444 -26.60 2.71 12.33
CA GLY A 444 -25.39 3.41 11.93
C GLY A 444 -24.80 2.92 10.61
N ARG A 445 -23.63 3.43 10.27
CA ARG A 445 -22.81 2.90 9.15
C ARG A 445 -22.05 1.65 9.60
N ASP A 446 -21.74 0.75 8.68
CA ASP A 446 -20.88 -0.41 8.97
C ASP A 446 -19.45 -0.01 9.30
N ILE A 447 -18.95 1.02 8.63
CA ILE A 447 -17.55 1.43 8.64
C ILE A 447 -17.43 2.87 9.13
N ASP A 448 -16.52 3.08 10.08
CA ASP A 448 -16.05 4.39 10.53
C ASP A 448 -14.55 4.53 10.31
N VAL A 449 -14.07 5.77 10.13
CA VAL A 449 -12.67 6.07 9.83
C VAL A 449 -12.19 7.22 10.71
N LYS A 450 -11.18 6.97 11.54
CA LYS A 450 -10.55 8.01 12.34
C LYS A 450 -9.89 9.06 11.44
N PRO A 451 -9.85 10.34 11.84
CA PRO A 451 -9.23 11.40 11.04
C PRO A 451 -7.79 11.10 10.59
N ALA A 452 -6.97 10.46 11.44
CA ALA A 452 -5.60 10.11 11.14
C ALA A 452 -5.45 8.99 10.08
N ASP A 453 -6.50 8.20 9.86
CA ASP A 453 -6.48 7.00 9.02
C ASP A 453 -7.17 7.20 7.66
N ARG A 454 -7.64 8.42 7.35
CA ARG A 454 -8.44 8.75 6.15
C ARG A 454 -7.67 8.85 4.84
N HIS A 455 -6.38 8.61 4.87
CA HIS A 455 -5.54 8.68 3.67
C HIS A 455 -5.64 7.41 2.82
N ASN A 456 -5.41 7.56 1.52
CA ASN A 456 -5.26 6.47 0.56
C ASN A 456 -3.90 6.57 -0.10
N LEU A 457 -3.16 5.47 -0.13
CA LEU A 457 -1.79 5.40 -0.66
C LEU A 457 -1.70 4.69 -2.01
N LEU A 458 -2.79 4.59 -2.78
CA LEU A 458 -2.83 3.89 -4.08
C LEU A 458 -2.60 2.37 -3.97
N ARG A 459 -2.93 1.76 -2.84
CA ARG A 459 -2.61 0.36 -2.50
C ARG A 459 -3.29 -0.68 -3.37
N PRO A 460 -2.64 -1.84 -3.58
CA PRO A 460 -3.08 -2.90 -4.49
C PRO A 460 -3.97 -3.98 -3.88
N GLU A 461 -3.97 -4.22 -2.55
CA GLU A 461 -4.44 -5.48 -1.95
C GLU A 461 -5.89 -5.82 -2.30
N THR A 462 -6.77 -4.82 -2.41
CA THR A 462 -8.16 -5.05 -2.84
C THR A 462 -8.24 -5.43 -4.32
N VAL A 463 -7.53 -4.74 -5.21
CA VAL A 463 -7.55 -5.08 -6.65
C VAL A 463 -6.81 -6.39 -6.93
N GLU A 464 -5.80 -6.74 -6.15
CA GLU A 464 -5.18 -8.06 -6.14
C GLU A 464 -6.21 -9.15 -5.86
N SER A 465 -6.96 -9.02 -4.77
CA SER A 465 -8.00 -9.98 -4.42
C SER A 465 -9.14 -10.03 -5.45
N LEU A 466 -9.53 -8.89 -6.03
CA LEU A 466 -10.50 -8.86 -7.14
C LEU A 466 -10.02 -9.66 -8.35
N PHE A 467 -8.72 -9.55 -8.67
CA PHE A 467 -8.11 -10.35 -9.75
C PHE A 467 -8.23 -11.86 -9.49
N TYR A 468 -7.84 -12.35 -8.31
CA TYR A 468 -7.96 -13.76 -7.97
C TYR A 468 -9.42 -14.23 -7.96
N MET A 469 -10.32 -13.46 -7.34
CA MET A 469 -11.74 -13.78 -7.27
C MET A 469 -12.35 -13.89 -8.66
N TYR A 470 -12.06 -12.96 -9.57
CA TYR A 470 -12.54 -13.06 -10.95
C TYR A 470 -11.96 -14.27 -11.68
N ARG A 471 -10.67 -14.52 -11.56
CA ARG A 471 -10.01 -15.67 -12.24
C ARG A 471 -10.65 -17.01 -11.86
N PHE A 472 -11.01 -17.19 -10.59
CA PHE A 472 -11.52 -18.46 -10.10
C PHE A 472 -13.04 -18.60 -10.16
N THR A 473 -13.80 -17.51 -10.17
CA THR A 473 -15.27 -17.55 -10.17
C THR A 473 -15.90 -17.13 -11.50
N GLN A 474 -15.19 -16.37 -12.32
CA GLN A 474 -15.69 -15.73 -13.54
C GLN A 474 -16.90 -14.79 -13.30
N ASP A 475 -17.07 -14.31 -12.06
CA ASP A 475 -18.13 -13.36 -11.71
C ASP A 475 -17.69 -11.93 -12.09
N HIS A 476 -18.34 -11.37 -13.08
CA HIS A 476 -18.04 -10.04 -13.62
C HIS A 476 -18.21 -8.90 -12.60
N LYS A 477 -18.93 -9.12 -11.48
CA LYS A 477 -19.02 -8.10 -10.43
C LYS A 477 -17.63 -7.64 -9.92
N TYR A 478 -16.65 -8.55 -9.87
CA TYR A 478 -15.28 -8.22 -9.44
C TYR A 478 -14.57 -7.29 -10.44
N GLN A 479 -14.84 -7.48 -11.74
CA GLN A 479 -14.35 -6.52 -12.76
C GLN A 479 -15.06 -5.16 -12.64
N ASP A 480 -16.35 -5.14 -12.35
CA ASP A 480 -17.09 -3.89 -12.18
C ASP A 480 -16.61 -3.11 -10.94
N TRP A 481 -16.36 -3.78 -9.82
CA TRP A 481 -15.76 -3.18 -8.63
C TRP A 481 -14.35 -2.63 -8.88
N GLY A 482 -13.51 -3.38 -9.60
CA GLY A 482 -12.19 -2.89 -10.01
C GLY A 482 -12.28 -1.66 -10.92
N TRP A 483 -13.28 -1.61 -11.78
CA TRP A 483 -13.51 -0.46 -12.65
C TRP A 483 -13.93 0.79 -11.88
N GLU A 484 -14.80 0.65 -10.89
CA GLU A 484 -15.18 1.74 -9.97
C GLU A 484 -13.96 2.33 -9.26
N ILE A 485 -13.06 1.46 -8.77
CA ILE A 485 -11.80 1.87 -8.12
C ILE A 485 -10.92 2.62 -9.13
N MET A 486 -10.75 2.11 -10.35
CA MET A 486 -9.96 2.76 -11.39
C MET A 486 -10.49 4.15 -11.74
N GLN A 487 -11.82 4.29 -11.87
CA GLN A 487 -12.46 5.58 -12.10
C GLN A 487 -12.21 6.56 -10.94
N SER A 488 -12.25 6.08 -9.71
CA SER A 488 -11.97 6.89 -8.52
C SER A 488 -10.51 7.35 -8.47
N PHE A 489 -9.54 6.49 -8.82
CA PHE A 489 -8.14 6.91 -8.98
C PHE A 489 -8.01 8.01 -10.03
N ASN A 490 -8.60 7.85 -11.21
CA ASN A 490 -8.55 8.85 -12.27
C ASN A 490 -9.17 10.18 -11.85
N LYS A 491 -10.25 10.14 -11.07
CA LYS A 491 -10.96 11.36 -10.65
C LYS A 491 -10.26 12.12 -9.54
N TYR A 492 -9.69 11.42 -8.55
CA TYR A 492 -9.25 12.05 -7.31
C TYR A 492 -7.73 12.07 -7.11
N THR A 493 -6.97 11.24 -7.84
CA THR A 493 -5.53 11.09 -7.61
C THR A 493 -4.67 11.45 -8.82
N ARG A 494 -5.25 11.53 -10.03
CA ARG A 494 -4.52 11.85 -11.27
C ARG A 494 -4.02 13.29 -11.26
N VAL A 495 -2.73 13.47 -11.55
CA VAL A 495 -2.10 14.81 -11.62
C VAL A 495 -1.94 15.21 -13.09
N PRO A 496 -2.42 16.40 -13.53
CA PRO A 496 -2.44 16.77 -14.95
C PRO A 496 -1.07 16.75 -15.65
N SER A 497 0.00 17.07 -14.95
CA SER A 497 1.37 17.07 -15.51
C SER A 497 1.95 15.68 -15.76
N GLY A 498 1.34 14.65 -15.22
CA GLY A 498 1.78 13.25 -15.23
C GLY A 498 1.88 12.70 -13.82
N GLY A 499 1.55 11.41 -13.67
CA GLY A 499 1.54 10.74 -12.37
C GLY A 499 0.19 10.73 -11.67
N TYR A 500 0.16 9.97 -10.59
CA TYR A 500 -0.95 9.88 -9.62
C TYR A 500 -0.39 10.19 -8.24
N THR A 501 -1.20 10.74 -7.35
CA THR A 501 -0.75 11.08 -5.99
C THR A 501 -1.61 10.41 -4.94
N SER A 502 -0.98 9.92 -3.89
CA SER A 502 -1.69 9.57 -2.65
C SER A 502 -2.49 10.76 -2.13
N ILE A 503 -3.61 10.52 -1.47
CA ILE A 503 -4.50 11.55 -0.94
C ILE A 503 -4.65 11.44 0.58
N GLY A 504 -4.91 12.54 1.25
CA GLY A 504 -4.99 12.65 2.71
C GLY A 504 -6.36 12.33 3.29
N ASN A 505 -7.45 12.48 2.52
CA ASN A 505 -8.80 12.32 3.04
C ASN A 505 -9.78 11.75 2.00
N VAL A 506 -10.04 10.45 2.10
CA VAL A 506 -11.00 9.74 1.22
C VAL A 506 -12.46 10.15 1.43
N ARG A 507 -12.76 10.88 2.50
CA ARG A 507 -14.10 11.34 2.84
C ARG A 507 -14.41 12.75 2.34
N ASP A 508 -13.44 13.42 1.71
CA ASP A 508 -13.60 14.77 1.16
C ASP A 508 -13.42 14.74 -0.36
N PRO A 509 -14.50 14.61 -1.14
CA PRO A 509 -14.42 14.58 -2.59
C PRO A 509 -14.16 15.95 -3.24
N VAL A 510 -14.23 17.03 -2.46
CA VAL A 510 -13.95 18.39 -2.96
C VAL A 510 -12.47 18.73 -2.78
N ASN A 511 -11.90 18.37 -1.62
CA ASN A 511 -10.49 18.60 -1.31
C ASN A 511 -9.87 17.35 -0.67
N PRO A 512 -9.53 16.31 -1.46
CA PRO A 512 -8.99 15.05 -0.93
C PRO A 512 -7.58 15.19 -0.35
N GLY A 513 -6.91 16.34 -0.53
CA GLY A 513 -5.58 16.63 0.04
C GLY A 513 -4.47 15.78 -0.57
N PRO A 514 -3.92 16.16 -1.75
CA PRO A 514 -2.84 15.43 -2.37
C PRO A 514 -1.59 15.40 -1.47
N LYS A 515 -0.99 14.21 -1.29
CA LYS A 515 0.18 14.00 -0.42
C LYS A 515 1.51 14.14 -1.15
N ASP A 516 1.47 14.41 -2.44
CA ASP A 516 2.65 14.57 -3.30
C ASP A 516 3.60 13.37 -3.29
N LYS A 517 3.03 12.19 -3.40
CA LYS A 517 3.75 10.93 -3.50
C LYS A 517 3.01 9.94 -4.36
N MET A 518 3.70 9.34 -5.33
CA MET A 518 3.28 8.16 -6.06
C MET A 518 4.12 6.98 -5.59
N GLU A 519 3.50 6.05 -4.88
CA GLU A 519 4.16 4.83 -4.41
C GLU A 519 4.59 3.96 -5.60
N SER A 520 5.75 3.28 -5.51
CA SER A 520 6.27 2.43 -6.59
C SER A 520 5.31 1.29 -6.93
N PHE A 521 4.61 0.74 -5.93
CA PHE A 521 3.64 -0.33 -6.11
C PHE A 521 2.39 0.10 -6.90
N PHE A 522 2.13 1.38 -7.10
CA PHE A 522 1.04 1.79 -8.00
C PHE A 522 1.28 1.29 -9.43
N LEU A 523 2.50 1.44 -9.93
CA LEU A 523 2.94 0.88 -11.21
C LEU A 523 3.27 -0.60 -11.13
N GLY A 524 3.91 -1.03 -10.06
CA GLY A 524 4.37 -2.40 -9.86
C GLY A 524 3.24 -3.39 -9.61
N GLU A 525 2.17 -2.98 -8.92
CA GLU A 525 1.10 -3.85 -8.47
C GLU A 525 -0.29 -3.39 -8.89
N THR A 526 -0.72 -2.21 -8.43
CA THR A 526 -2.11 -1.76 -8.55
C THR A 526 -2.58 -1.76 -10.01
N LEU A 527 -1.80 -1.16 -10.91
CA LEU A 527 -2.13 -1.14 -12.34
C LEU A 527 -1.93 -2.51 -13.00
N LYS A 528 -0.96 -3.30 -12.54
CA LYS A 528 -0.78 -4.68 -13.02
C LYS A 528 -2.00 -5.55 -12.72
N TYR A 529 -2.46 -5.55 -11.47
CA TYR A 529 -3.64 -6.35 -11.09
C TYR A 529 -4.92 -5.85 -11.76
N LEU A 530 -5.12 -4.54 -11.92
CA LEU A 530 -6.25 -4.01 -12.69
C LEU A 530 -6.21 -4.44 -14.16
N PHE A 531 -5.04 -4.42 -14.78
CA PHE A 531 -4.86 -4.91 -16.14
C PHE A 531 -5.21 -6.39 -16.26
N LEU A 532 -4.69 -7.23 -15.39
CA LEU A 532 -4.96 -8.67 -15.36
C LEU A 532 -6.42 -8.99 -15.02
N LEU A 533 -7.05 -8.18 -14.17
CA LEU A 533 -8.48 -8.30 -13.84
C LEU A 533 -9.37 -8.05 -15.05
N PHE A 534 -9.03 -7.06 -15.89
CA PHE A 534 -9.83 -6.71 -17.08
C PHE A 534 -9.45 -7.52 -18.31
N SER A 535 -8.27 -8.19 -18.31
CA SER A 535 -7.87 -9.11 -19.36
C SER A 535 -8.56 -10.46 -19.18
N ASP A 536 -9.15 -11.00 -20.26
CA ASP A 536 -9.72 -12.35 -20.25
C ASP A 536 -8.73 -13.43 -20.71
N ASP A 537 -7.46 -13.07 -20.90
CA ASP A 537 -6.41 -14.03 -21.25
C ASP A 537 -5.79 -14.65 -19.99
N PRO A 538 -6.16 -15.90 -19.61
CA PRO A 538 -5.60 -16.55 -18.44
C PRO A 538 -4.14 -16.97 -18.63
N GLU A 539 -3.65 -17.04 -19.87
CA GLU A 539 -2.28 -17.43 -20.20
C GLU A 539 -1.30 -16.27 -20.19
N LEU A 540 -1.79 -15.03 -20.15
CA LEU A 540 -0.93 -13.84 -20.08
C LEU A 540 0.02 -13.89 -18.88
N VAL A 541 -0.50 -14.25 -17.69
CA VAL A 541 0.25 -14.75 -16.53
C VAL A 541 -0.57 -15.89 -15.93
N SER A 542 -0.23 -17.11 -16.29
CA SER A 542 -0.98 -18.30 -15.88
C SER A 542 -0.72 -18.63 -14.41
N LEU A 543 -1.79 -18.73 -13.60
CA LEU A 543 -1.71 -19.10 -12.18
C LEU A 543 -1.34 -20.58 -11.95
N ASP A 544 -1.33 -21.39 -13.00
CA ASP A 544 -0.80 -22.78 -12.96
C ASP A 544 0.73 -22.82 -13.14
N LYS A 545 1.31 -21.75 -13.69
CA LYS A 545 2.75 -21.67 -14.00
C LYS A 545 3.49 -20.70 -13.09
N PHE A 546 2.80 -19.70 -12.56
CA PHE A 546 3.38 -18.62 -11.78
C PHE A 546 2.64 -18.42 -10.45
N VAL A 547 3.39 -18.04 -9.45
CA VAL A 547 2.91 -17.48 -8.19
C VAL A 547 3.42 -16.04 -8.07
N PHE A 548 2.54 -15.10 -7.75
CA PHE A 548 2.93 -13.71 -7.49
C PHE A 548 3.55 -13.60 -6.10
N ASN A 549 4.68 -12.90 -6.00
CA ASN A 549 5.19 -12.51 -4.69
C ASN A 549 4.30 -11.42 -4.05
N THR A 550 4.65 -10.93 -2.88
CA THR A 550 3.85 -9.91 -2.18
C THR A 550 3.97 -8.50 -2.77
N GLU A 551 4.76 -8.31 -3.84
CA GLU A 551 4.87 -7.09 -4.65
C GLU A 551 4.39 -7.32 -6.10
N ALA A 552 3.51 -8.33 -6.30
CA ALA A 552 2.94 -8.67 -7.60
C ALA A 552 3.96 -9.05 -8.70
N HIS A 553 5.13 -9.53 -8.35
CA HIS A 553 6.11 -10.05 -9.30
C HIS A 553 5.91 -11.55 -9.50
N PRO A 554 5.51 -12.02 -10.70
CA PRO A 554 5.30 -13.45 -10.95
C PRO A 554 6.61 -14.23 -10.99
N LEU A 555 6.69 -15.25 -10.17
CA LEU A 555 7.79 -16.22 -10.10
C LEU A 555 7.29 -17.63 -10.48
N PRO A 556 8.10 -18.47 -11.12
CA PRO A 556 7.63 -19.77 -11.60
C PRO A 556 7.30 -20.73 -10.47
N ILE A 557 6.24 -21.52 -10.65
CA ILE A 557 5.97 -22.72 -9.88
C ILE A 557 6.92 -23.81 -10.41
N TRP A 558 7.66 -24.43 -9.50
CA TRP A 558 8.65 -25.43 -9.90
C TRP A 558 7.98 -26.70 -10.38
N PRO A 559 8.50 -27.33 -11.45
CA PRO A 559 7.92 -28.55 -11.96
C PRO A 559 7.99 -29.65 -10.89
N SER A 560 6.92 -30.43 -10.81
CA SER A 560 6.92 -31.65 -9.99
C SER A 560 7.97 -32.59 -10.59
N THR A 561 9.11 -32.77 -9.92
CA THR A 561 10.01 -33.86 -10.28
C THR A 561 9.27 -35.14 -10.01
N SER A 562 8.83 -35.79 -11.08
CA SER A 562 8.25 -37.13 -11.08
C SER A 562 9.20 -38.14 -10.44
#